data_bdfa805a1f595779ac30c493fd0afdf9
#
_entry.id   bdfa805a1f595779ac30c493fd0afdf9
#
_cell.length_a   1.000
_cell.length_b   1.000
_cell.length_c   1.000
_cell.angle_alpha   90.00
_cell.angle_beta   90.00
_cell.angle_gamma   90.00
#
_symmetry.space_group_name_H-M   'P 1'
#
loop_
_entity.id
_entity.type
_entity.pdbx_description
1 polymer ?
#
loop_
_entity_poly.entity_id
_entity_poly.type
_entity_poly.pdbx_seq_one_letter_code
_entity_poly.pdbx_strand_id
1 'polypeptide(L)'
;MGSKVFSNKFSYKLFKKLTKLSSIKSYAFYFFFITSFISTSYAQDGDPVAGKALFNTNCASCHKLDRKMTGPALRYVEKRLSEDEGLDREWLYKWIRNSSSLIKSGDDYANRIYLEYNKAAMTAYPQLTNIDIDNILAYTAQDKAVPKPSVVAAQVAVGPSNSMGLTDEIILGVFTVLFLLLSIALVIVTTAL
;
A
#
# COMPACT_ATOMS: atom_id res chain seq x y z
N MET A 1 37.02 -5.58 67.16
CA MET A 1 35.93 -6.28 66.46
C MET A 1 34.90 -5.23 65.98
N GLY A 2 35.02 -4.73 64.76
CA GLY A 2 34.09 -3.66 64.26
C GLY A 2 34.35 -3.17 62.89
N SER A 3 34.49 -4.02 61.86
CA SER A 3 34.74 -3.57 60.50
C SER A 3 33.98 -4.31 59.36
N LYS A 4 32.92 -5.08 59.64
CA LYS A 4 32.21 -5.85 58.62
C LYS A 4 30.77 -5.39 58.31
N VAL A 5 30.22 -4.42 59.06
CA VAL A 5 28.80 -4.03 58.87
C VAL A 5 28.62 -2.85 57.88
N PHE A 6 29.67 -2.09 57.60
CA PHE A 6 29.55 -0.88 56.76
C PHE A 6 29.61 -1.15 55.23
N SER A 7 30.15 -2.29 54.81
CA SER A 7 30.29 -2.59 53.40
C SER A 7 29.00 -3.07 52.69
N ASN A 8 28.08 -3.66 53.44
CA ASN A 8 26.88 -4.28 52.84
C ASN A 8 25.76 -3.29 52.43
N LYS A 9 25.64 -2.16 53.14
CA LYS A 9 24.61 -1.16 52.83
C LYS A 9 24.90 -0.33 51.58
N PHE A 10 26.19 -0.10 51.29
CA PHE A 10 26.60 0.66 50.12
C PHE A 10 26.46 -0.18 48.84
N SER A 11 26.87 -1.42 48.89
CA SER A 11 26.75 -2.37 47.78
C SER A 11 25.29 -2.61 47.41
N TYR A 12 24.39 -2.76 48.38
CA TYR A 12 22.95 -2.94 48.16
C TYR A 12 22.28 -1.74 47.50
N LYS A 13 22.62 -0.51 47.89
CA LYS A 13 22.08 0.70 47.26
C LYS A 13 22.56 0.87 45.81
N LEU A 14 23.81 0.52 45.54
CA LEU A 14 24.37 0.55 44.20
C LEU A 14 23.72 -0.48 43.30
N PHE A 15 23.53 -1.70 43.81
CA PHE A 15 22.86 -2.78 43.08
C PHE A 15 21.39 -2.45 42.75
N LYS A 16 20.66 -1.87 43.72
CA LYS A 16 19.26 -1.44 43.52
C LYS A 16 19.14 -0.30 42.50
N LYS A 17 20.15 0.59 42.41
CA LYS A 17 20.19 1.70 41.45
C LYS A 17 20.52 1.16 40.03
N LEU A 18 21.41 0.17 39.93
CA LEU A 18 21.78 -0.47 38.64
C LEU A 18 20.66 -1.30 38.08
N THR A 19 19.92 -2.06 38.87
CA THR A 19 18.76 -2.86 38.39
C THR A 19 17.62 -1.96 37.95
N LYS A 20 17.39 -0.80 38.61
CA LYS A 20 16.38 0.17 38.18
C LYS A 20 16.73 0.86 36.85
N LEU A 21 18.02 1.14 36.60
CA LEU A 21 18.49 1.68 35.32
C LEU A 21 18.42 0.66 34.17
N SER A 22 18.69 -0.61 34.47
CA SER A 22 18.60 -1.71 33.49
C SER A 22 17.16 -1.89 33.01
N SER A 23 16.18 -1.82 33.92
CA SER A 23 14.76 -1.93 33.61
C SER A 23 14.31 -0.81 32.66
N ILE A 24 14.67 0.44 32.93
CA ILE A 24 14.27 1.60 32.09
C ILE A 24 14.86 1.49 30.67
N LYS A 25 16.10 1.04 30.55
CA LYS A 25 16.72 0.83 29.24
C LYS A 25 16.04 -0.29 28.43
N SER A 26 15.60 -1.35 29.11
CA SER A 26 14.85 -2.43 28.49
C SER A 26 13.50 -1.97 27.95
N TYR A 27 12.73 -1.18 28.73
CA TYR A 27 11.46 -0.63 28.24
C TYR A 27 11.62 0.37 27.11
N ALA A 28 12.65 1.20 27.14
CA ALA A 28 12.97 2.11 26.03
C ALA A 28 13.31 1.35 24.74
N PHE A 29 14.02 0.23 24.86
CA PHE A 29 14.35 -0.64 23.73
C PHE A 29 13.10 -1.32 23.14
N TYR A 30 12.22 -1.86 24.01
CA TYR A 30 10.95 -2.45 23.58
C TYR A 30 10.01 -1.40 22.95
N PHE A 31 9.94 -0.20 23.51
CA PHE A 31 9.13 0.88 22.97
C PHE A 31 9.65 1.32 21.59
N PHE A 32 10.95 1.45 21.42
CA PHE A 32 11.56 1.78 20.14
C PHE A 32 11.35 0.68 19.09
N PHE A 33 11.40 -0.59 19.51
CA PHE A 33 11.17 -1.72 18.61
C PHE A 33 9.71 -1.82 18.16
N ILE A 34 8.75 -1.55 19.05
CA ILE A 34 7.31 -1.56 18.74
C ILE A 34 6.97 -0.41 17.79
N THR A 35 7.53 0.79 17.96
CA THR A 35 7.27 1.93 17.07
C THR A 35 7.87 1.78 15.69
N SER A 36 8.95 1.01 15.52
CA SER A 36 9.57 0.73 14.22
C SER A 36 8.71 -0.16 13.30
N PHE A 37 7.75 -0.91 13.83
CA PHE A 37 6.90 -1.81 13.04
C PHE A 37 5.61 -1.17 12.48
N ILE A 38 5.32 0.11 12.80
CA ILE A 38 4.05 0.76 12.42
C ILE A 38 4.14 1.45 11.05
N SER A 39 5.28 1.42 10.37
CA SER A 39 5.39 1.95 9.01
C SER A 39 5.02 0.92 7.95
N THR A 40 3.81 0.35 8.01
CA THR A 40 3.24 -0.29 6.84
C THR A 40 2.76 0.82 5.91
N SER A 41 3.60 1.14 4.93
CA SER A 41 3.14 1.89 3.75
C SER A 41 2.06 1.03 3.09
N TYR A 42 0.81 1.39 3.28
CA TYR A 42 -0.24 0.91 2.41
C TYR A 42 0.09 1.46 1.02
N ALA A 43 0.64 0.62 0.15
CA ALA A 43 0.53 0.85 -1.27
C ALA A 43 -0.97 0.91 -1.54
N GLN A 44 -1.50 2.07 -1.82
CA GLN A 44 -2.90 2.25 -2.10
C GLN A 44 -3.15 1.64 -3.48
N ASP A 45 -3.56 0.37 -3.49
CA ASP A 45 -4.11 -0.22 -4.70
C ASP A 45 -5.33 0.61 -5.09
N GLY A 46 -5.31 1.18 -6.30
CA GLY A 46 -6.37 2.06 -6.77
C GLY A 46 -7.74 1.35 -6.79
N ASP A 47 -8.82 2.13 -6.78
CA ASP A 47 -10.19 1.63 -6.92
C ASP A 47 -10.48 1.29 -8.40
N PRO A 48 -10.68 0.02 -8.77
CA PRO A 48 -10.94 -0.37 -10.14
C PRO A 48 -12.33 0.08 -10.65
N VAL A 49 -13.29 0.38 -9.78
CA VAL A 49 -14.61 0.88 -10.18
C VAL A 49 -14.50 2.33 -10.62
N ALA A 50 -13.85 3.17 -9.82
CA ALA A 50 -13.51 4.54 -10.21
C ALA A 50 -12.60 4.55 -11.44
N GLY A 51 -11.62 3.65 -11.51
CA GLY A 51 -10.72 3.48 -12.63
C GLY A 51 -11.43 3.14 -13.94
N LYS A 52 -12.46 2.30 -13.89
CA LYS A 52 -13.29 2.00 -15.07
C LYS A 52 -13.98 3.24 -15.63
N ALA A 53 -14.51 4.10 -14.76
CA ALA A 53 -15.16 5.34 -15.18
C ALA A 53 -14.14 6.28 -15.85
N LEU A 54 -12.97 6.48 -15.22
CA LEU A 54 -11.88 7.29 -15.75
C LEU A 54 -11.32 6.74 -17.07
N PHE A 55 -11.15 5.40 -17.17
CA PHE A 55 -10.71 4.75 -18.40
C PHE A 55 -11.69 4.97 -19.53
N ASN A 56 -12.98 4.80 -19.31
CA ASN A 56 -14.00 4.99 -20.32
C ASN A 56 -14.05 6.44 -20.83
N THR A 57 -13.84 7.40 -19.98
CA THR A 57 -13.88 8.83 -20.33
C THR A 57 -12.62 9.26 -21.07
N ASN A 58 -11.44 8.81 -20.65
CA ASN A 58 -10.17 9.37 -21.12
C ASN A 58 -9.40 8.43 -22.08
N CYS A 59 -9.55 7.12 -21.94
CA CYS A 59 -8.66 6.16 -22.61
C CYS A 59 -9.35 5.30 -23.69
N ALA A 60 -10.65 4.99 -23.50
CA ALA A 60 -11.37 3.97 -24.27
C ALA A 60 -11.57 4.33 -25.76
N SER A 61 -11.41 5.60 -26.14
CA SER A 61 -11.45 6.04 -27.54
C SER A 61 -10.29 5.47 -28.38
N CYS A 62 -9.11 5.34 -27.76
CA CYS A 62 -7.89 4.89 -28.44
C CYS A 62 -7.38 3.54 -27.93
N HIS A 63 -7.82 3.07 -26.78
CA HIS A 63 -7.35 1.85 -26.13
C HIS A 63 -8.49 0.88 -25.80
N LYS A 64 -8.18 -0.42 -25.84
CA LYS A 64 -8.98 -1.48 -25.23
C LYS A 64 -8.11 -2.28 -24.28
N LEU A 65 -8.74 -3.03 -23.37
CA LEU A 65 -7.99 -3.89 -22.46
C LEU A 65 -7.31 -5.03 -23.20
N ASP A 66 -8.01 -5.74 -24.08
CA ASP A 66 -7.58 -7.03 -24.63
C ASP A 66 -7.18 -6.98 -26.12
N ARG A 67 -7.22 -5.82 -26.74
CA ARG A 67 -6.88 -5.69 -28.18
C ARG A 67 -6.23 -4.36 -28.51
N LYS A 68 -5.31 -4.39 -29.47
CA LYS A 68 -4.72 -3.21 -30.09
C LYS A 68 -5.80 -2.41 -30.85
N MET A 69 -5.74 -1.10 -30.73
CA MET A 69 -6.51 -0.14 -31.53
C MET A 69 -5.55 0.94 -32.07
N THR A 70 -5.92 2.22 -31.96
CA THR A 70 -4.99 3.34 -32.21
C THR A 70 -3.78 3.27 -31.27
N GLY A 71 -3.99 2.86 -30.03
CA GLY A 71 -2.95 2.56 -29.05
C GLY A 71 -2.90 1.07 -28.67
N PRO A 72 -1.93 0.68 -27.81
CA PRO A 72 -1.77 -0.69 -27.35
C PRO A 72 -2.93 -1.17 -26.48
N ALA A 73 -3.05 -2.51 -26.35
CA ALA A 73 -3.89 -3.14 -25.35
C ALA A 73 -3.37 -2.83 -23.94
N LEU A 74 -4.27 -2.52 -23.00
CA LEU A 74 -3.87 -2.04 -21.67
C LEU A 74 -4.08 -3.05 -20.54
N ARG A 75 -4.56 -4.27 -20.79
CA ARG A 75 -4.67 -5.28 -19.73
C ARG A 75 -3.30 -5.60 -19.16
N TYR A 76 -3.20 -5.51 -17.81
CA TYR A 76 -1.96 -5.69 -17.05
C TYR A 76 -0.79 -4.80 -17.55
N VAL A 77 -1.08 -3.60 -18.02
CA VAL A 77 -0.06 -2.73 -18.62
C VAL A 77 1.08 -2.44 -17.64
N GLU A 78 0.77 -2.11 -16.40
CA GLU A 78 1.79 -1.84 -15.38
C GLU A 78 2.69 -3.06 -15.15
N LYS A 79 2.09 -4.25 -14.97
CA LYS A 79 2.83 -5.48 -14.76
C LYS A 79 3.76 -5.77 -15.94
N ARG A 80 3.24 -5.70 -17.17
CA ARG A 80 4.04 -5.93 -18.38
C ARG A 80 5.20 -4.95 -18.52
N LEU A 81 4.97 -3.67 -18.28
CA LEU A 81 6.04 -2.67 -18.37
C LEU A 81 7.10 -2.86 -17.27
N SER A 82 6.70 -3.24 -16.09
CA SER A 82 7.63 -3.54 -14.99
C SER A 82 8.46 -4.79 -15.25
N GLU A 83 7.83 -5.88 -15.71
CA GLU A 83 8.50 -7.17 -15.92
C GLU A 83 9.32 -7.21 -17.23
N ASP A 84 8.80 -6.65 -18.33
CA ASP A 84 9.41 -6.75 -19.65
C ASP A 84 10.41 -5.61 -19.92
N GLU A 85 10.17 -4.43 -19.37
CA GLU A 85 10.90 -3.20 -19.68
C GLU A 85 11.60 -2.56 -18.48
N GLY A 86 11.34 -3.06 -17.27
CA GLY A 86 11.89 -2.50 -16.03
C GLY A 86 11.38 -1.09 -15.69
N LEU A 87 10.23 -0.70 -16.26
CA LEU A 87 9.62 0.61 -16.06
C LEU A 87 8.68 0.58 -14.84
N ASP A 88 8.81 1.57 -13.98
CA ASP A 88 8.03 1.71 -12.77
C ASP A 88 6.72 2.51 -12.97
N ARG A 89 5.91 2.54 -11.93
CA ARG A 89 4.65 3.32 -11.89
C ARG A 89 4.89 4.82 -12.11
N GLU A 90 6.01 5.35 -11.65
CA GLU A 90 6.37 6.75 -11.81
C GLU A 90 6.59 7.13 -13.28
N TRP A 91 7.14 6.20 -14.08
CA TRP A 91 7.25 6.36 -15.52
C TRP A 91 5.84 6.44 -16.17
N LEU A 92 4.90 5.58 -15.73
CA LEU A 92 3.51 5.60 -16.22
C LEU A 92 2.81 6.92 -15.88
N TYR A 93 3.03 7.49 -14.71
CA TYR A 93 2.49 8.81 -14.36
C TYR A 93 2.98 9.89 -15.33
N LYS A 94 4.25 9.90 -15.66
CA LYS A 94 4.84 10.86 -16.61
C LYS A 94 4.30 10.64 -18.02
N TRP A 95 4.23 9.38 -18.45
CA TRP A 95 3.72 9.00 -19.77
C TRP A 95 2.26 9.44 -19.96
N ILE A 96 1.38 9.10 -19.03
CA ILE A 96 -0.05 9.40 -19.12
C ILE A 96 -0.30 10.90 -19.10
N ARG A 97 0.42 11.63 -18.24
CA ARG A 97 0.26 13.09 -18.17
C ARG A 97 0.81 13.81 -19.39
N ASN A 98 1.92 13.36 -19.94
CA ASN A 98 2.52 14.01 -21.11
C ASN A 98 3.49 13.09 -21.86
N SER A 99 2.98 12.18 -22.67
CA SER A 99 3.81 11.27 -23.50
C SER A 99 4.78 12.02 -24.42
N SER A 100 4.35 13.16 -24.97
CA SER A 100 5.19 13.98 -25.85
C SER A 100 6.46 14.50 -25.15
N SER A 101 6.40 14.74 -23.83
CA SER A 101 7.57 15.15 -23.07
C SER A 101 8.60 14.03 -22.97
N LEU A 102 8.18 12.80 -22.70
CA LEU A 102 9.07 11.64 -22.65
C LEU A 102 9.67 11.31 -24.03
N ILE A 103 8.88 11.38 -25.09
CA ILE A 103 9.39 11.22 -26.45
C ILE A 103 10.48 12.23 -26.76
N LYS A 104 10.24 13.52 -26.44
CA LYS A 104 11.22 14.60 -26.67
C LYS A 104 12.48 14.50 -25.80
N SER A 105 12.39 13.91 -24.61
CA SER A 105 13.53 13.70 -23.74
C SER A 105 14.49 12.60 -24.23
N GLY A 106 14.11 11.83 -25.23
CA GLY A 106 14.91 10.73 -25.73
C GLY A 106 14.72 9.42 -24.95
N ASP A 107 13.63 9.29 -24.16
CA ASP A 107 13.31 8.03 -23.48
C ASP A 107 13.17 6.89 -24.51
N ASP A 108 13.93 5.80 -24.32
CA ASP A 108 14.04 4.72 -25.30
C ASP A 108 12.71 4.01 -25.54
N TYR A 109 11.99 3.70 -24.47
CA TYR A 109 10.70 3.01 -24.59
C TYR A 109 9.65 3.93 -25.21
N ALA A 110 9.58 5.19 -24.77
CA ALA A 110 8.66 6.17 -25.32
C ALA A 110 8.84 6.36 -26.82
N ASN A 111 10.08 6.44 -27.28
CA ASN A 111 10.39 6.58 -28.70
C ASN A 111 10.09 5.30 -29.49
N ARG A 112 10.37 4.11 -28.91
CA ARG A 112 10.06 2.84 -29.55
C ARG A 112 8.55 2.67 -29.77
N ILE A 113 7.73 2.89 -28.72
CA ILE A 113 6.28 2.76 -28.82
C ILE A 113 5.68 3.83 -29.76
N TYR A 114 6.21 5.05 -29.75
CA TYR A 114 5.80 6.10 -30.67
C TYR A 114 6.00 5.72 -32.13
N LEU A 115 7.16 5.14 -32.46
CA LEU A 115 7.44 4.66 -33.83
C LEU A 115 6.56 3.45 -34.20
N GLU A 116 6.37 2.51 -33.28
CA GLU A 116 5.52 1.32 -33.50
C GLU A 116 4.07 1.70 -33.83
N TYR A 117 3.57 2.80 -33.28
CA TYR A 117 2.23 3.29 -33.50
C TYR A 117 2.17 4.46 -34.51
N ASN A 118 3.02 4.39 -35.54
CA ASN A 118 3.04 5.34 -36.68
C ASN A 118 3.18 6.81 -36.26
N LYS A 119 3.96 7.06 -35.25
CA LYS A 119 4.17 8.40 -34.69
C LYS A 119 2.88 9.06 -34.15
N ALA A 120 1.92 8.26 -33.74
CA ALA A 120 0.73 8.73 -33.04
C ALA A 120 1.09 9.02 -31.58
N ALA A 121 1.20 10.29 -31.22
CA ALA A 121 1.40 10.68 -29.82
C ALA A 121 0.08 10.51 -29.05
N MET A 122 0.16 9.95 -27.84
CA MET A 122 -0.98 9.88 -26.94
C MET A 122 -1.38 11.28 -26.46
N THR A 123 -2.68 11.54 -26.36
CA THR A 123 -3.20 12.77 -25.77
C THR A 123 -2.66 12.94 -24.34
N ALA A 124 -2.25 14.16 -24.00
CA ALA A 124 -1.79 14.48 -22.65
C ALA A 124 -2.97 14.66 -21.68
N TYR A 125 -2.84 14.15 -20.46
CA TYR A 125 -3.83 14.24 -19.39
C TYR A 125 -3.21 14.87 -18.12
N PRO A 126 -2.76 16.13 -18.17
CA PRO A 126 -2.05 16.76 -17.04
C PRO A 126 -2.93 16.94 -15.80
N GLN A 127 -4.25 16.90 -15.95
CA GLN A 127 -5.23 17.03 -14.86
C GLN A 127 -5.38 15.76 -14.02
N LEU A 128 -4.94 14.58 -14.51
CA LEU A 128 -5.05 13.34 -13.75
C LEU A 128 -4.05 13.32 -12.59
N THR A 129 -4.57 13.12 -11.39
CA THR A 129 -3.75 12.92 -10.19
C THR A 129 -3.10 11.53 -10.18
N ASN A 130 -2.16 11.28 -9.25
CA ASN A 130 -1.62 9.93 -9.07
C ASN A 130 -2.74 8.94 -8.71
N ILE A 131 -3.65 9.33 -7.84
CA ILE A 131 -4.80 8.51 -7.43
C ILE A 131 -5.70 8.15 -8.62
N ASP A 132 -5.97 9.09 -9.52
CA ASP A 132 -6.76 8.81 -10.73
C ASP A 132 -6.06 7.79 -11.63
N ILE A 133 -4.75 7.92 -11.79
CA ILE A 133 -3.95 6.99 -12.59
C ILE A 133 -3.88 5.63 -11.91
N ASP A 134 -3.68 5.57 -10.59
CA ASP A 134 -3.70 4.32 -9.81
C ASP A 134 -5.04 3.60 -9.95
N ASN A 135 -6.15 4.32 -9.89
CA ASN A 135 -7.48 3.76 -10.14
C ASN A 135 -7.58 3.17 -11.55
N ILE A 136 -7.10 3.89 -12.58
CA ILE A 136 -7.07 3.39 -13.96
C ILE A 136 -6.20 2.12 -14.06
N LEU A 137 -5.02 2.11 -13.45
CA LEU A 137 -4.12 0.95 -13.45
C LEU A 137 -4.76 -0.25 -12.75
N ALA A 138 -5.42 -0.04 -11.60
CA ALA A 138 -6.18 -1.07 -10.91
C ALA A 138 -7.30 -1.67 -11.80
N TYR A 139 -7.99 -0.84 -12.58
CA TYR A 139 -8.96 -1.33 -13.56
C TYR A 139 -8.30 -2.16 -14.68
N THR A 140 -7.14 -1.74 -15.19
CA THR A 140 -6.43 -2.49 -16.23
C THR A 140 -5.84 -3.80 -15.72
N ALA A 141 -5.62 -3.92 -14.42
CA ALA A 141 -5.10 -5.13 -13.76
C ALA A 141 -6.16 -6.20 -13.51
N GLN A 142 -7.46 -5.90 -13.72
CA GLN A 142 -8.51 -6.89 -13.52
C GLN A 142 -8.44 -8.02 -14.53
N ASP A 143 -8.73 -9.25 -14.08
CA ASP A 143 -8.89 -10.39 -14.94
C ASP A 143 -10.01 -10.18 -15.96
N LYS A 144 -9.88 -10.84 -17.11
CA LYS A 144 -10.94 -10.86 -18.09
C LYS A 144 -12.19 -11.49 -17.44
N ALA A 145 -13.27 -10.70 -17.38
CA ALA A 145 -14.53 -11.23 -16.87
C ALA A 145 -14.91 -12.48 -17.69
N VAL A 146 -14.83 -13.64 -17.07
CA VAL A 146 -15.43 -14.86 -17.65
C VAL A 146 -16.93 -14.59 -17.71
N PRO A 147 -17.59 -14.73 -18.87
CA PRO A 147 -19.02 -14.56 -18.95
C PRO A 147 -19.66 -15.55 -17.97
N LYS A 148 -20.21 -15.04 -16.86
CA LYS A 148 -21.06 -15.87 -16.02
C LYS A 148 -22.25 -16.27 -16.89
N PRO A 149 -22.63 -17.55 -16.94
CA PRO A 149 -23.87 -17.93 -17.60
C PRO A 149 -24.99 -17.09 -16.97
N SER A 150 -25.71 -16.38 -17.84
CA SER A 150 -26.83 -15.53 -17.41
C SER A 150 -27.92 -16.41 -16.80
N VAL A 151 -27.89 -16.60 -15.50
CA VAL A 151 -29.10 -16.96 -14.76
C VAL A 151 -29.91 -15.66 -14.70
N VAL A 152 -30.97 -15.62 -15.49
CA VAL A 152 -32.01 -14.62 -15.36
C VAL A 152 -32.63 -14.84 -13.99
N ALA A 153 -32.13 -14.18 -12.99
CA ALA A 153 -32.74 -14.09 -11.67
C ALA A 153 -33.25 -12.67 -11.48
N ALA A 154 -34.54 -12.59 -11.24
CA ALA A 154 -35.32 -11.39 -11.03
C ALA A 154 -34.58 -10.34 -10.18
N GLN A 155 -34.54 -9.11 -10.67
CA GLN A 155 -34.12 -7.95 -9.92
C GLN A 155 -35.08 -7.74 -8.74
N VAL A 156 -34.65 -8.17 -7.56
CA VAL A 156 -35.15 -7.58 -6.32
C VAL A 156 -34.21 -6.37 -6.09
N ALA A 157 -34.78 -5.18 -6.18
CA ALA A 157 -34.15 -3.95 -5.80
C ALA A 157 -33.83 -4.02 -4.30
N VAL A 158 -32.57 -4.32 -3.98
CA VAL A 158 -32.02 -4.11 -2.65
C VAL A 158 -31.24 -2.81 -2.72
N GLY A 159 -31.70 -1.82 -1.94
CA GLY A 159 -31.06 -0.51 -1.80
C GLY A 159 -29.61 -0.64 -1.31
N PRO A 160 -28.86 0.47 -1.23
CA PRO A 160 -27.44 0.44 -0.93
C PRO A 160 -27.20 -0.20 0.44
N SER A 161 -26.79 -1.46 0.44
CA SER A 161 -26.25 -2.06 1.64
C SER A 161 -24.87 -1.44 1.88
N ASN A 162 -24.81 -0.48 2.79
CA ASN A 162 -23.61 -0.15 3.51
C ASN A 162 -23.13 -1.40 4.28
N SER A 163 -22.50 -2.32 3.60
CA SER A 163 -21.65 -3.27 4.26
C SER A 163 -20.35 -2.54 4.60
N MET A 164 -20.46 -1.67 5.61
CA MET A 164 -19.29 -1.26 6.37
C MET A 164 -18.62 -2.56 6.79
N GLY A 165 -17.44 -2.84 6.25
CA GLY A 165 -16.62 -3.98 6.64
C GLY A 165 -16.17 -3.79 8.08
N LEU A 166 -17.09 -4.05 9.02
CA LEU A 166 -16.91 -3.95 10.47
C LEU A 166 -16.01 -5.08 11.02
N THR A 167 -15.53 -5.98 10.15
CA THR A 167 -14.89 -7.20 10.65
C THR A 167 -13.38 -7.09 10.80
N ASP A 168 -12.65 -6.46 9.89
CA ASP A 168 -11.19 -6.51 9.95
C ASP A 168 -10.58 -5.40 10.81
N GLU A 169 -11.08 -4.18 10.74
CA GLU A 169 -10.61 -3.05 11.56
C GLU A 169 -10.96 -3.24 13.05
N ILE A 170 -12.16 -3.72 13.36
CA ILE A 170 -12.59 -3.95 14.75
C ILE A 170 -11.86 -5.16 15.34
N ILE A 171 -11.70 -6.23 14.57
CA ILE A 171 -10.97 -7.43 15.02
C ILE A 171 -9.52 -7.05 15.32
N LEU A 172 -8.85 -6.34 14.43
CA LEU A 172 -7.48 -5.88 14.63
C LEU A 172 -7.38 -4.95 15.83
N GLY A 173 -8.34 -4.01 16.00
CA GLY A 173 -8.41 -3.10 17.14
C GLY A 173 -8.59 -3.84 18.47
N VAL A 174 -9.47 -4.84 18.53
CA VAL A 174 -9.69 -5.66 19.74
C VAL A 174 -8.44 -6.47 20.09
N PHE A 175 -7.77 -7.10 19.10
CA PHE A 175 -6.53 -7.83 19.35
C PHE A 175 -5.39 -6.95 19.84
N THR A 176 -5.25 -5.73 19.32
CA THR A 176 -4.22 -4.80 19.79
C THR A 176 -4.46 -4.34 21.23
N VAL A 177 -5.71 -4.05 21.59
CA VAL A 177 -6.06 -3.68 22.97
C VAL A 177 -5.84 -4.85 23.93
N LEU A 178 -6.23 -6.07 23.54
CA LEU A 178 -6.05 -7.28 24.35
C LEU A 178 -4.55 -7.57 24.59
N PHE A 179 -3.73 -7.41 23.55
CA PHE A 179 -2.28 -7.60 23.66
C PHE A 179 -1.61 -6.55 24.55
N LEU A 180 -2.08 -5.29 24.49
CA LEU A 180 -1.64 -4.23 25.41
C LEU A 180 -2.00 -4.53 26.87
N LEU A 181 -3.21 -5.00 27.13
CA LEU A 181 -3.64 -5.37 28.49
C LEU A 181 -2.85 -6.55 29.03
N LEU A 182 -2.58 -7.56 28.21
CA LEU A 182 -1.76 -8.72 28.57
C LEU A 182 -0.30 -8.31 28.88
N SER A 183 0.28 -7.41 28.10
CA SER A 183 1.64 -6.93 28.34
C SER A 183 1.74 -6.09 29.61
N ILE A 184 0.74 -5.25 29.92
CA ILE A 184 0.66 -4.50 31.16
C ILE A 184 0.51 -5.45 32.37
N ALA A 185 -0.35 -6.46 32.27
CA ALA A 185 -0.53 -7.46 33.31
C ALA A 185 0.77 -8.23 33.61
N LEU A 186 1.49 -8.63 32.54
CA LEU A 186 2.78 -9.30 32.69
C LEU A 186 3.81 -8.43 33.41
N VAL A 187 3.85 -7.14 33.08
CA VAL A 187 4.74 -6.17 33.75
C VAL A 187 4.39 -6.01 35.23
N ILE A 188 3.11 -5.95 35.55
CA ILE A 188 2.66 -5.83 36.95
C ILE A 188 3.06 -7.08 37.74
N VAL A 189 2.85 -8.27 37.17
CA VAL A 189 3.23 -9.52 37.84
C VAL A 189 4.74 -9.62 38.04
N THR A 190 5.55 -9.26 37.02
CA THR A 190 7.02 -9.30 37.12
C THR A 190 7.60 -8.23 38.08
N THR A 191 6.87 -7.16 38.35
CA THR A 191 7.29 -6.13 39.31
C THR A 191 6.82 -6.39 40.76
N ALA A 192 5.80 -7.27 40.91
CA ALA A 192 5.25 -7.65 42.21
C ALA A 192 5.93 -8.88 42.85
N LEU A 193 6.65 -9.68 42.06
CA LEU A 193 7.52 -10.77 42.49
C LEU A 193 8.95 -10.29 42.77
#